data_1ae4c5152551f430d0b4646f5d034a96
#
_entry.id   1ae4c5152551f430d0b4646f5d034a96
#
_cell.length_a   1.000
_cell.length_b   1.000
_cell.length_c   1.000
_cell.angle_alpha   90.00
_cell.angle_beta   90.00
_cell.angle_gamma   90.00
#
_symmetry.space_group_name_H-M   'P 1'
#
loop_
_entity.id
_entity.type
_entity.pdbx_description
1 polymer ?
#
loop_
_entity_poly.entity_id
_entity_poly.type
_entity_poly.pdbx_seq_one_letter_code
_entity_poly.pdbx_strand_id
1 'polypeptide(L)'
;MNKNIKTTALSAAITMALGLSLNATAGGKGVSEVLDAVKNKANDVVESVVNSSLNDFASQFGEGNTEISIRKVKGDEADYSIITTQPLTSLGEDRARLFWQGSLGSYDQSGDRRTTLNLGLGNRWLIDDEKAIVGINSFYDYEFSSKHKRTSIGGEYKRSNVELNVNRYWAISDKHSVDGTDEEALDGYDAIFKGQLPYLPWANLVAKKYKWDRTNQDDVDGSYYGIEAYLTPETKLEVGKQDDNYMIRETYAKLTHSFGANSDHASLTDSAIATVAYQDGENMKNKMLNKVERSNKVVVEFGGITMSRTD
;
A
#
# COMPACT_ATOMS: atom_id res chain seq x y z
N MET A 1 -25.07 -15.04 3.26
CA MET A 1 -24.09 -14.95 4.38
C MET A 1 -23.71 -13.51 4.58
N ASN A 2 -23.93 -13.00 5.77
CA ASN A 2 -24.12 -11.56 6.08
C ASN A 2 -22.92 -10.66 5.71
N LYS A 3 -23.07 -9.79 4.68
CA LYS A 3 -22.12 -8.73 4.30
C LYS A 3 -21.81 -7.79 5.49
N ASN A 4 -22.75 -7.58 6.38
CA ASN A 4 -22.63 -6.64 7.51
C ASN A 4 -21.63 -7.09 8.59
N ILE A 5 -21.43 -8.39 8.81
CA ILE A 5 -20.53 -8.88 9.87
C ILE A 5 -19.04 -8.67 9.46
N LYS A 6 -18.71 -8.82 8.19
CA LYS A 6 -17.34 -8.66 7.68
C LYS A 6 -16.88 -7.19 7.72
N THR A 7 -17.76 -6.28 7.34
CA THR A 7 -17.49 -4.83 7.36
C THR A 7 -17.34 -4.32 8.80
N THR A 8 -18.12 -4.86 9.74
CA THR A 8 -18.10 -4.46 11.15
C THR A 8 -16.84 -4.91 11.87
N ALA A 9 -16.37 -6.15 11.64
CA ALA A 9 -15.14 -6.67 12.25
C ALA A 9 -13.90 -5.91 11.75
N LEU A 10 -13.85 -5.60 10.47
CA LEU A 10 -12.76 -4.88 9.84
C LEU A 10 -12.74 -3.40 10.22
N SER A 11 -13.90 -2.75 10.29
CA SER A 11 -14.02 -1.39 10.82
C SER A 11 -13.64 -1.31 12.30
N ALA A 12 -13.96 -2.33 13.11
CA ALA A 12 -13.55 -2.42 14.50
C ALA A 12 -12.02 -2.54 14.66
N ALA A 13 -11.36 -3.32 13.79
CA ALA A 13 -9.91 -3.47 13.80
C ALA A 13 -9.17 -2.15 13.49
N ILE A 14 -9.65 -1.42 12.47
CA ILE A 14 -9.11 -0.11 12.09
C ILE A 14 -9.38 0.93 13.17
N THR A 15 -10.57 0.95 13.76
CA THR A 15 -10.91 1.85 14.86
C THR A 15 -10.05 1.57 16.10
N MET A 16 -9.73 0.31 16.37
CA MET A 16 -8.84 -0.09 17.47
C MET A 16 -7.37 0.29 17.21
N ALA A 17 -6.88 0.15 15.99
CA ALA A 17 -5.54 0.59 15.62
C ALA A 17 -5.37 2.11 15.74
N LEU A 18 -6.38 2.88 15.32
CA LEU A 18 -6.43 4.33 15.53
C LEU A 18 -6.53 4.72 17.01
N GLY A 19 -7.27 3.94 17.81
CA GLY A 19 -7.38 4.13 19.27
C GLY A 19 -6.08 3.83 20.01
N LEU A 20 -5.32 2.80 19.61
CA LEU A 20 -4.03 2.46 20.20
C LEU A 20 -2.96 3.53 19.93
N SER A 21 -2.95 4.13 18.73
CA SER A 21 -2.01 5.20 18.39
C SER A 21 -2.24 6.49 19.20
N LEU A 22 -3.47 6.73 19.65
CA LEU A 22 -3.85 7.91 20.45
C LEU A 22 -3.66 7.69 21.97
N ASN A 23 -3.72 6.47 22.46
CA ASN A 23 -3.61 6.14 23.90
C ASN A 23 -2.19 5.67 24.33
N ALA A 24 -1.31 5.35 23.42
CA ALA A 24 0.07 4.96 23.74
C ALA A 24 0.89 6.07 24.42
N THR A 25 0.41 7.31 24.34
CA THR A 25 1.02 8.49 25.00
C THR A 25 0.49 8.75 26.43
N ALA A 26 -0.51 8.02 26.90
CA ALA A 26 -1.27 8.41 28.11
C ALA A 26 -1.27 7.40 29.27
N GLY A 27 -0.45 6.37 29.27
CA GLY A 27 -0.46 5.46 30.41
C GLY A 27 0.79 4.59 30.50
N GLY A 28 1.46 4.64 31.64
CA GLY A 28 2.71 3.94 31.97
C GLY A 28 2.65 2.41 31.94
N LYS A 29 2.08 1.83 30.90
CA LYS A 29 2.19 0.41 30.59
C LYS A 29 3.52 0.13 29.94
N GLY A 30 4.20 -0.94 30.39
CA GLY A 30 5.46 -1.36 29.79
C GLY A 30 5.28 -1.72 28.31
N VAL A 31 6.33 -1.54 27.50
CA VAL A 31 6.32 -1.84 26.07
C VAL A 31 5.83 -3.27 25.79
N SER A 32 6.17 -4.22 26.66
CA SER A 32 5.72 -5.62 26.57
C SER A 32 4.20 -5.78 26.69
N GLU A 33 3.55 -5.07 27.62
CA GLU A 33 2.08 -5.14 27.78
C GLU A 33 1.33 -4.54 26.59
N VAL A 34 1.89 -3.49 25.98
CA VAL A 34 1.34 -2.90 24.74
C VAL A 34 1.49 -3.88 23.59
N LEU A 35 2.67 -4.50 23.43
CA LEU A 35 2.92 -5.51 22.41
C LEU A 35 2.02 -6.74 22.56
N ASP A 36 1.82 -7.24 23.78
CA ASP A 36 0.92 -8.37 24.04
C ASP A 36 -0.56 -8.02 23.76
N ALA A 37 -1.00 -6.82 24.07
CA ALA A 37 -2.33 -6.36 23.75
C ALA A 37 -2.55 -6.22 22.24
N VAL A 38 -1.54 -5.71 21.51
CA VAL A 38 -1.55 -5.63 20.03
C VAL A 38 -1.55 -7.02 19.41
N LYS A 39 -0.72 -7.94 19.92
CA LYS A 39 -0.64 -9.33 19.46
C LYS A 39 -1.97 -10.07 19.62
N ASN A 40 -2.59 -10.00 20.80
CA ASN A 40 -3.87 -10.67 21.04
C ASN A 40 -4.98 -10.11 20.13
N LYS A 41 -5.03 -8.78 19.95
CA LYS A 41 -5.99 -8.15 19.03
C LYS A 41 -5.69 -8.43 17.57
N ALA A 42 -4.43 -8.56 17.17
CA ALA A 42 -4.04 -8.95 15.83
C ALA A 42 -4.58 -10.35 15.48
N ASN A 43 -4.46 -11.32 16.40
CA ASN A 43 -5.00 -12.67 16.20
C ASN A 43 -6.52 -12.65 15.99
N ASP A 44 -7.27 -11.91 16.81
CA ASP A 44 -8.73 -11.77 16.67
C ASP A 44 -9.14 -11.19 15.30
N VAL A 45 -8.37 -10.21 14.81
CA VAL A 45 -8.61 -9.58 13.50
C VAL A 45 -8.30 -10.53 12.36
N VAL A 46 -7.17 -11.24 12.44
CA VAL A 46 -6.74 -12.20 11.41
C VAL A 46 -7.77 -13.32 11.28
N GLU A 47 -8.22 -13.92 12.38
CA GLU A 47 -9.25 -14.96 12.37
C GLU A 47 -10.57 -14.48 11.75
N SER A 48 -10.92 -13.19 11.93
CA SER A 48 -12.15 -12.61 11.37
C SER A 48 -12.04 -12.30 9.86
N VAL A 49 -10.84 -12.03 9.35
CA VAL A 49 -10.58 -11.65 7.95
C VAL A 49 -10.22 -12.87 7.09
N VAL A 50 -9.44 -13.80 7.65
CA VAL A 50 -8.94 -15.00 6.94
C VAL A 50 -9.90 -16.16 7.15
N ASN A 51 -10.98 -16.21 6.43
CA ASN A 51 -11.74 -17.45 6.30
C ASN A 51 -11.45 -18.14 4.95
N SER A 52 -11.74 -19.44 4.87
CA SER A 52 -11.47 -20.29 3.71
C SER A 52 -11.90 -19.71 2.36
N SER A 53 -12.99 -18.92 2.34
CA SER A 53 -13.52 -18.30 1.11
C SER A 53 -12.58 -17.25 0.49
N LEU A 54 -11.71 -16.58 1.27
CA LEU A 54 -10.73 -15.62 0.75
C LEU A 54 -9.51 -16.35 0.18
N ASN A 55 -9.07 -17.44 0.82
CA ASN A 55 -7.98 -18.27 0.31
C ASN A 55 -8.37 -18.95 -1.00
N ASP A 56 -9.59 -19.49 -1.11
CA ASP A 56 -10.11 -20.07 -2.35
C ASP A 56 -10.21 -19.03 -3.48
N PHE A 57 -10.61 -17.80 -3.15
CA PHE A 57 -10.63 -16.70 -4.11
C PHE A 57 -9.22 -16.33 -4.56
N ALA A 58 -8.26 -16.20 -3.64
CA ALA A 58 -6.89 -15.80 -3.94
C ALA A 58 -6.14 -16.87 -4.75
N SER A 59 -6.41 -18.16 -4.53
CA SER A 59 -5.80 -19.27 -5.27
C SER A 59 -6.11 -19.23 -6.79
N GLN A 60 -7.15 -18.53 -7.19
CA GLN A 60 -7.51 -18.34 -8.59
C GLN A 60 -6.57 -17.39 -9.35
N PHE A 61 -5.74 -16.62 -8.62
CA PHE A 61 -4.80 -15.66 -9.20
C PHE A 61 -3.40 -16.24 -9.51
N GLY A 62 -3.20 -17.56 -9.38
CA GLY A 62 -1.95 -18.25 -9.78
C GLY A 62 -0.83 -18.21 -8.74
N GLU A 63 0.40 -18.42 -9.20
CA GLU A 63 1.60 -18.58 -8.33
C GLU A 63 2.16 -17.27 -7.75
N GLY A 64 1.63 -16.11 -8.16
CA GLY A 64 2.12 -14.82 -7.73
C GLY A 64 1.66 -14.42 -6.34
N ASN A 65 1.81 -13.15 -6.04
CA ASN A 65 1.33 -12.53 -4.82
C ASN A 65 0.05 -11.73 -5.09
N THR A 66 -0.96 -11.91 -4.25
CA THR A 66 -2.21 -11.13 -4.30
C THR A 66 -2.45 -10.49 -2.94
N GLU A 67 -2.68 -9.18 -2.92
CA GLU A 67 -2.94 -8.41 -1.71
C GLU A 67 -4.35 -7.82 -1.75
N ILE A 68 -5.07 -7.90 -0.63
CA ILE A 68 -6.30 -7.17 -0.40
C ILE A 68 -6.04 -6.14 0.71
N SER A 69 -6.39 -4.89 0.46
CA SER A 69 -6.19 -3.83 1.43
C SER A 69 -7.46 -3.05 1.70
N ILE A 70 -7.57 -2.58 2.93
CA ILE A 70 -8.54 -1.58 3.35
C ILE A 70 -7.78 -0.44 4.01
N ARG A 71 -8.01 0.78 3.54
CA ARG A 71 -7.44 1.99 4.09
C ARG A 71 -8.55 2.91 4.58
N LYS A 72 -8.38 3.47 5.75
CA LYS A 72 -9.30 4.42 6.35
C LYS A 72 -8.56 5.67 6.76
N VAL A 73 -9.01 6.81 6.28
CA VAL A 73 -8.63 8.13 6.77
C VAL A 73 -9.70 8.60 7.74
N LYS A 74 -9.32 9.30 8.79
CA LYS A 74 -10.26 9.82 9.76
C LYS A 74 -11.21 10.84 9.09
N GLY A 75 -12.48 10.57 9.13
CA GLY A 75 -13.53 11.44 8.55
C GLY A 75 -14.04 10.96 7.19
N ASP A 76 -13.30 10.13 6.45
CA ASP A 76 -13.68 9.67 5.11
C ASP A 76 -14.34 8.29 5.13
N GLU A 77 -14.83 7.86 3.97
CA GLU A 77 -15.17 6.48 3.73
C GLU A 77 -13.90 5.62 3.54
N ALA A 78 -14.01 4.31 3.76
CA ALA A 78 -12.87 3.43 3.61
C ALA A 78 -12.58 3.15 2.13
N ASP A 79 -11.31 3.20 1.75
CA ASP A 79 -10.80 2.74 0.45
C ASP A 79 -10.56 1.24 0.46
N TYR A 80 -10.80 0.59 -0.66
CA TYR A 80 -10.61 -0.85 -0.84
C TYR A 80 -9.78 -1.11 -2.08
N SER A 81 -8.85 -2.05 -2.02
CA SER A 81 -8.11 -2.46 -3.19
C SER A 81 -7.75 -3.94 -3.19
N ILE A 82 -7.67 -4.51 -4.37
CA ILE A 82 -7.07 -5.80 -4.65
C ILE A 82 -5.95 -5.59 -5.66
N ILE A 83 -4.78 -6.15 -5.38
CA ILE A 83 -3.59 -6.06 -6.24
C ILE A 83 -3.05 -7.46 -6.43
N THR A 84 -2.79 -7.88 -7.66
CA THR A 84 -2.11 -9.13 -7.96
C THR A 84 -0.85 -8.88 -8.78
N THR A 85 0.24 -9.52 -8.41
CA THR A 85 1.53 -9.51 -9.13
C THR A 85 1.87 -10.92 -9.53
N GLN A 86 1.93 -11.18 -10.83
CA GLN A 86 2.10 -12.52 -11.38
C GLN A 86 3.33 -12.61 -12.27
N PRO A 87 4.09 -13.72 -12.23
CA PRO A 87 5.22 -13.90 -13.09
C PRO A 87 4.78 -14.11 -14.54
N LEU A 88 5.50 -13.53 -15.48
CA LEU A 88 5.43 -13.81 -16.92
C LEU A 88 6.56 -14.74 -17.36
N THR A 89 7.67 -14.73 -16.62
CA THR A 89 8.79 -15.64 -16.85
C THR A 89 9.21 -16.33 -15.55
N SER A 90 9.79 -17.51 -15.66
CA SER A 90 10.54 -18.11 -14.55
C SER A 90 11.77 -17.25 -14.25
N LEU A 91 12.33 -17.38 -13.05
CA LEU A 91 13.61 -16.77 -12.71
C LEU A 91 14.71 -17.47 -13.53
N GLY A 92 15.30 -16.73 -14.47
CA GLY A 92 16.33 -17.23 -15.37
C GLY A 92 17.74 -17.26 -14.73
N GLU A 93 18.71 -17.77 -15.49
CA GLU A 93 20.14 -17.73 -15.10
C GLU A 93 20.69 -16.31 -15.00
N ASP A 94 20.09 -15.35 -15.73
CA ASP A 94 20.35 -13.91 -15.65
C ASP A 94 19.79 -13.26 -14.37
N ARG A 95 19.17 -14.06 -13.51
CA ARG A 95 18.53 -13.62 -12.27
C ARG A 95 17.44 -12.55 -12.48
N ALA A 96 16.85 -12.52 -13.68
CA ALA A 96 15.78 -11.60 -14.06
C ALA A 96 14.42 -12.28 -14.03
N ARG A 97 13.37 -11.50 -13.73
CA ARG A 97 11.98 -11.94 -13.78
C ARG A 97 11.09 -10.86 -14.34
N LEU A 98 10.46 -11.15 -15.46
CA LEU A 98 9.38 -10.33 -16.01
C LEU A 98 8.08 -10.68 -15.27
N PHE A 99 7.31 -9.67 -14.92
CA PHE A 99 6.02 -9.82 -14.24
C PHE A 99 4.98 -8.84 -14.80
N TRP A 100 3.71 -9.14 -14.57
CA TRP A 100 2.63 -8.17 -14.68
C TRP A 100 2.01 -7.92 -13.32
N GLN A 101 1.45 -6.71 -13.13
CA GLN A 101 0.68 -6.35 -11.96
C GLN A 101 -0.65 -5.77 -12.40
N GLY A 102 -1.73 -6.29 -11.85
CA GLY A 102 -3.08 -5.75 -12.00
C GLY A 102 -3.62 -5.31 -10.66
N SER A 103 -4.38 -4.22 -10.64
CA SER A 103 -5.14 -3.84 -9.45
C SER A 103 -6.48 -3.22 -9.78
N LEU A 104 -7.43 -3.43 -8.88
CA LEU A 104 -8.74 -2.78 -8.88
C LEU A 104 -8.91 -2.14 -7.51
N GLY A 105 -9.10 -0.82 -7.49
CA GLY A 105 -9.31 -0.07 -6.27
C GLY A 105 -10.59 0.75 -6.33
N SER A 106 -11.26 0.86 -5.18
CA SER A 106 -12.43 1.72 -4.98
C SER A 106 -12.09 2.73 -3.89
N TYR A 107 -12.03 4.01 -4.28
CA TYR A 107 -11.51 5.10 -3.48
C TYR A 107 -12.59 6.16 -3.23
N ASP A 108 -12.60 6.73 -2.04
CA ASP A 108 -13.34 7.95 -1.76
C ASP A 108 -12.59 9.16 -2.35
N GLN A 109 -13.28 9.98 -3.12
CA GLN A 109 -12.73 11.19 -3.72
C GLN A 109 -13.73 12.34 -3.55
N SER A 110 -13.51 13.14 -2.50
CA SER A 110 -14.38 14.27 -2.16
C SER A 110 -15.85 13.89 -1.95
N GLY A 111 -16.10 12.69 -1.38
CA GLY A 111 -17.44 12.15 -1.13
C GLY A 111 -18.01 11.30 -2.26
N ASP A 112 -17.33 11.24 -3.42
CA ASP A 112 -17.71 10.38 -4.53
C ASP A 112 -16.86 9.11 -4.57
N ARG A 113 -17.51 7.97 -4.75
CA ARG A 113 -16.85 6.68 -4.86
C ARG A 113 -16.36 6.44 -6.29
N ARG A 114 -15.04 6.31 -6.47
CA ARG A 114 -14.41 6.10 -7.78
C ARG A 114 -13.65 4.78 -7.83
N THR A 115 -13.77 4.12 -8.97
CA THR A 115 -13.10 2.81 -9.18
C THR A 115 -12.02 2.97 -10.25
N THR A 116 -10.80 2.56 -9.92
CA THR A 116 -9.64 2.62 -10.81
C THR A 116 -9.09 1.22 -11.07
N LEU A 117 -8.87 0.91 -12.35
CA LEU A 117 -8.12 -0.24 -12.82
C LEU A 117 -6.69 0.20 -13.15
N ASN A 118 -5.70 -0.55 -12.66
CA ASN A 118 -4.30 -0.35 -13.00
C ASN A 118 -3.75 -1.64 -13.62
N LEU A 119 -3.07 -1.54 -14.75
CA LEU A 119 -2.40 -2.66 -15.41
C LEU A 119 -0.96 -2.26 -15.68
N GLY A 120 -0.01 -3.08 -15.27
CA GLY A 120 1.41 -2.80 -15.42
C GLY A 120 2.24 -4.01 -15.78
N LEU A 121 3.38 -3.71 -16.36
CA LEU A 121 4.46 -4.66 -16.64
C LEU A 121 5.73 -4.17 -15.98
N GLY A 122 6.55 -5.10 -15.49
CA GLY A 122 7.83 -4.75 -14.92
C GLY A 122 8.83 -5.88 -15.06
N ASN A 123 10.09 -5.52 -14.95
CA ASN A 123 11.19 -6.46 -14.88
C ASN A 123 12.05 -6.18 -13.65
N ARG A 124 12.45 -7.22 -12.95
CA ARG A 124 13.29 -7.18 -11.76
C ARG A 124 14.51 -8.04 -11.95
N TRP A 125 15.63 -7.59 -11.39
CA TRP A 125 16.90 -8.31 -11.38
C TRP A 125 17.37 -8.48 -9.94
N LEU A 126 17.78 -9.70 -9.61
CA LEU A 126 18.52 -9.99 -8.38
C LEU A 126 19.98 -9.59 -8.57
N ILE A 127 20.46 -8.76 -7.68
CA ILE A 127 21.84 -8.28 -7.64
C ILE A 127 22.45 -8.56 -6.26
N ASP A 128 23.74 -8.27 -6.08
CA ASP A 128 24.45 -8.40 -4.80
C ASP A 128 24.27 -9.81 -4.18
N ASP A 129 24.60 -10.84 -4.96
CA ASP A 129 24.42 -12.25 -4.58
C ASP A 129 23.00 -12.58 -4.09
N GLU A 130 22.00 -12.07 -4.81
CA GLU A 130 20.57 -12.25 -4.52
C GLU A 130 20.07 -11.56 -3.25
N LYS A 131 20.85 -10.63 -2.67
CA LYS A 131 20.51 -9.87 -1.47
C LYS A 131 19.79 -8.57 -1.76
N ALA A 132 19.72 -8.18 -3.03
CA ALA A 132 18.99 -6.97 -3.45
C ALA A 132 18.25 -7.19 -4.77
N ILE A 133 17.21 -6.41 -4.97
CA ILE A 133 16.44 -6.33 -6.20
C ILE A 133 16.55 -4.90 -6.73
N VAL A 134 16.80 -4.76 -8.04
CA VAL A 134 16.50 -3.56 -8.79
C VAL A 134 15.39 -3.86 -9.77
N GLY A 135 14.53 -2.90 -10.04
CA GLY A 135 13.42 -3.11 -10.97
C GLY A 135 13.01 -1.85 -11.69
N ILE A 136 12.41 -2.06 -12.85
CA ILE A 136 11.71 -1.02 -13.62
C ILE A 136 10.30 -1.51 -13.93
N ASN A 137 9.37 -0.58 -14.02
CA ASN A 137 7.98 -0.90 -14.32
C ASN A 137 7.30 0.24 -15.08
N SER A 138 6.19 -0.09 -15.76
CA SER A 138 5.32 0.87 -16.41
C SER A 138 3.88 0.44 -16.22
N PHE A 139 2.99 1.41 -16.05
CA PHE A 139 1.56 1.17 -15.80
C PHE A 139 0.68 2.04 -16.70
N TYR A 140 -0.51 1.52 -16.95
CA TYR A 140 -1.66 2.22 -17.49
C TYR A 140 -2.78 2.16 -16.45
N ASP A 141 -3.35 3.32 -16.13
CA ASP A 141 -4.42 3.50 -15.16
C ASP A 141 -5.68 4.01 -15.86
N TYR A 142 -6.84 3.44 -15.48
CA TYR A 142 -8.14 3.83 -16.01
C TYR A 142 -9.14 3.98 -14.87
N GLU A 143 -9.72 5.16 -14.71
CA GLU A 143 -10.80 5.42 -13.79
C GLU A 143 -12.15 5.30 -14.50
N PHE A 144 -13.03 4.43 -14.01
CA PHE A 144 -14.27 4.09 -14.71
C PHE A 144 -15.30 5.23 -14.68
N SER A 145 -15.44 5.93 -13.55
CA SER A 145 -16.46 6.96 -13.36
C SER A 145 -16.21 8.20 -14.22
N SER A 146 -15.01 8.74 -14.13
CA SER A 146 -14.61 9.94 -14.87
C SER A 146 -13.99 9.67 -16.24
N LYS A 147 -13.61 8.39 -16.52
CA LYS A 147 -12.88 7.97 -17.73
C LYS A 147 -11.49 8.58 -17.86
N HIS A 148 -10.94 9.11 -16.78
CA HIS A 148 -9.57 9.58 -16.76
C HIS A 148 -8.57 8.45 -16.95
N LYS A 149 -7.49 8.78 -17.65
CA LYS A 149 -6.43 7.85 -18.03
C LYS A 149 -5.09 8.44 -17.64
N ARG A 150 -4.21 7.58 -17.14
CA ARG A 150 -2.87 7.96 -16.75
C ARG A 150 -1.89 6.84 -17.10
N THR A 151 -0.67 7.19 -17.46
CA THR A 151 0.44 6.24 -17.58
C THR A 151 1.54 6.59 -16.59
N SER A 152 2.42 5.63 -16.30
CA SER A 152 3.57 5.89 -15.42
C SER A 152 4.75 4.99 -15.74
N ILE A 153 5.93 5.46 -15.32
CA ILE A 153 7.15 4.68 -15.25
C ILE A 153 7.66 4.76 -13.82
N GLY A 154 8.16 3.62 -13.31
CA GLY A 154 8.74 3.52 -11.98
C GLY A 154 10.06 2.78 -11.96
N GLY A 155 10.87 3.11 -10.95
CA GLY A 155 12.09 2.40 -10.58
C GLY A 155 12.02 1.96 -9.13
N GLU A 156 12.60 0.81 -8.82
CA GLU A 156 12.60 0.25 -7.47
C GLU A 156 13.96 -0.34 -7.10
N TYR A 157 14.28 -0.21 -5.82
CA TYR A 157 15.41 -0.87 -5.16
C TYR A 157 14.93 -1.47 -3.85
N LYS A 158 15.21 -2.75 -3.61
CA LYS A 158 14.75 -3.46 -2.41
C LYS A 158 15.87 -4.33 -1.84
N ARG A 159 16.01 -4.28 -0.51
CA ARG A 159 16.78 -5.23 0.31
C ARG A 159 15.88 -5.75 1.44
N SER A 160 16.41 -6.65 2.25
CA SER A 160 15.68 -7.19 3.40
C SER A 160 15.22 -6.10 4.38
N ASN A 161 16.01 -5.05 4.55
CA ASN A 161 15.80 -3.98 5.55
C ASN A 161 15.48 -2.60 4.97
N VAL A 162 15.49 -2.44 3.65
CA VAL A 162 15.21 -1.14 3.00
C VAL A 162 14.54 -1.33 1.64
N GLU A 163 13.59 -0.45 1.33
CA GLU A 163 12.93 -0.39 0.03
C GLU A 163 12.79 1.07 -0.40
N LEU A 164 13.09 1.35 -1.67
CA LEU A 164 12.91 2.64 -2.32
C LEU A 164 12.17 2.44 -3.63
N ASN A 165 11.11 3.21 -3.85
CA ASN A 165 10.37 3.26 -5.10
C ASN A 165 10.24 4.72 -5.53
N VAL A 166 10.41 4.98 -6.83
CA VAL A 166 10.20 6.29 -7.44
C VAL A 166 9.34 6.13 -8.68
N ASN A 167 8.33 6.98 -8.83
CA ASN A 167 7.39 6.89 -9.93
C ASN A 167 7.15 8.27 -10.53
N ARG A 168 7.03 8.32 -11.86
CA ARG A 168 6.57 9.49 -12.61
C ARG A 168 5.28 9.12 -13.34
N TYR A 169 4.31 10.01 -13.29
CA TYR A 169 2.97 9.85 -13.83
C TYR A 169 2.68 10.91 -14.90
N TRP A 170 1.96 10.53 -15.95
CA TRP A 170 1.48 11.43 -17.00
C TRP A 170 0.00 11.15 -17.25
N ALA A 171 -0.81 12.18 -17.13
CA ALA A 171 -2.19 12.18 -17.59
C ALA A 171 -2.21 12.06 -19.11
N ILE A 172 -3.08 11.21 -19.64
CA ILE A 172 -3.26 10.99 -21.08
C ILE A 172 -4.72 11.14 -21.52
N SER A 173 -5.60 11.58 -20.63
CA SER A 173 -6.97 12.00 -20.94
C SER A 173 -7.07 13.50 -20.96
N ASP A 174 -7.89 14.01 -21.85
CA ASP A 174 -8.22 15.42 -21.90
C ASP A 174 -9.09 15.84 -20.69
N LYS A 175 -9.10 17.13 -20.41
CA LYS A 175 -10.06 17.74 -19.49
C LYS A 175 -11.48 17.53 -20.01
N HIS A 176 -12.39 17.11 -19.14
CA HIS A 176 -13.79 16.94 -19.50
C HIS A 176 -14.72 17.10 -18.28
N SER A 177 -16.01 17.28 -18.55
CA SER A 177 -17.00 17.45 -17.49
C SER A 177 -17.44 16.10 -16.95
N VAL A 178 -17.40 15.96 -15.62
CA VAL A 178 -17.91 14.82 -14.85
C VAL A 178 -18.96 15.38 -13.88
N ASP A 179 -20.20 14.92 -14.01
CA ASP A 179 -21.33 15.35 -13.18
C ASP A 179 -21.48 16.89 -13.09
N GLY A 180 -21.20 17.58 -14.22
CA GLY A 180 -21.32 19.05 -14.33
C GLY A 180 -20.12 19.83 -13.79
N THR A 181 -19.06 19.16 -13.32
CA THR A 181 -17.81 19.79 -12.89
C THR A 181 -16.69 19.42 -13.88
N ASP A 182 -15.95 20.41 -14.33
CA ASP A 182 -14.78 20.17 -15.15
C ASP A 182 -13.67 19.49 -14.34
N GLU A 183 -13.14 18.39 -14.83
CA GLU A 183 -12.06 17.64 -14.21
C GLU A 183 -10.90 17.41 -15.19
N GLU A 184 -9.68 17.40 -14.65
CA GLU A 184 -8.45 17.10 -15.38
C GLU A 184 -7.56 16.16 -14.54
N ALA A 185 -7.10 15.07 -15.13
CA ALA A 185 -6.13 14.19 -14.47
C ALA A 185 -4.76 14.88 -14.42
N LEU A 186 -4.02 14.69 -13.33
CA LEU A 186 -2.77 15.40 -13.08
C LEU A 186 -1.54 14.55 -13.40
N ASP A 187 -0.55 15.21 -13.96
CA ASP A 187 0.83 14.76 -13.99
C ASP A 187 1.41 14.82 -12.57
N GLY A 188 2.46 14.05 -12.30
CA GLY A 188 3.09 14.12 -11.00
C GLY A 188 4.17 13.06 -10.80
N TYR A 189 4.71 13.03 -9.59
CA TYR A 189 5.66 12.01 -9.17
C TYR A 189 5.48 11.66 -7.70
N ASP A 190 5.95 10.49 -7.33
CA ASP A 190 6.12 10.11 -5.93
C ASP A 190 7.45 9.38 -5.69
N ALA A 191 7.88 9.42 -4.44
CA ALA A 191 8.98 8.63 -3.91
C ALA A 191 8.54 8.00 -2.59
N ILE A 192 8.70 6.69 -2.48
CA ILE A 192 8.29 5.90 -1.32
C ILE A 192 9.51 5.20 -0.76
N PHE A 193 9.75 5.40 0.53
CA PHE A 193 10.81 4.76 1.29
C PHE A 193 10.19 3.89 2.38
N LYS A 194 10.72 2.67 2.54
CA LYS A 194 10.46 1.81 3.68
C LYS A 194 11.78 1.38 4.29
N GLY A 195 11.87 1.41 5.61
CA GLY A 195 13.06 1.01 6.34
C GLY A 195 12.70 0.25 7.61
N GLN A 196 13.33 -0.91 7.81
CA GLN A 196 13.14 -1.72 9.02
C GLN A 196 13.47 -0.90 10.27
N LEU A 197 12.62 -0.99 11.30
CA LEU A 197 12.93 -0.41 12.60
C LEU A 197 13.99 -1.26 13.33
N PRO A 198 14.95 -0.63 14.03
CA PRO A 198 16.00 -1.36 14.73
C PRO A 198 15.42 -2.38 15.73
N TYR A 199 15.93 -3.60 15.71
CA TYR A 199 15.51 -4.73 16.56
C TYR A 199 14.08 -5.23 16.35
N LEU A 200 13.32 -4.64 15.42
CA LEU A 200 11.94 -5.01 15.10
C LEU A 200 11.84 -5.45 13.62
N PRO A 201 12.22 -6.71 13.30
CA PRO A 201 12.24 -7.19 11.91
C PRO A 201 10.86 -7.24 11.25
N TRP A 202 9.80 -7.20 12.04
CA TRP A 202 8.41 -7.18 11.63
C TRP A 202 7.84 -5.76 11.45
N ALA A 203 8.62 -4.70 11.71
CA ALA A 203 8.16 -3.31 11.66
C ALA A 203 9.03 -2.43 10.77
N ASN A 204 8.40 -1.61 9.93
CA ASN A 204 9.05 -0.66 9.03
C ASN A 204 8.54 0.76 9.27
N LEU A 205 9.44 1.72 9.19
CA LEU A 205 9.09 3.10 8.92
C LEU A 205 8.69 3.21 7.45
N VAL A 206 7.58 3.87 7.16
CA VAL A 206 7.14 4.21 5.81
C VAL A 206 7.14 5.72 5.66
N ALA A 207 7.76 6.23 4.59
CA ALA A 207 7.72 7.63 4.21
C ALA A 207 7.41 7.76 2.73
N LYS A 208 6.53 8.67 2.36
CA LYS A 208 6.23 9.02 0.98
C LYS A 208 6.26 10.52 0.82
N LYS A 209 6.86 10.97 -0.26
CA LYS A 209 6.78 12.34 -0.77
C LYS A 209 6.14 12.28 -2.14
N TYR A 210 5.23 13.22 -2.43
CA TYR A 210 4.58 13.29 -3.74
C TYR A 210 4.37 14.74 -4.16
N LYS A 211 4.29 14.94 -5.47
CA LYS A 211 3.90 16.21 -6.07
C LYS A 211 2.99 15.94 -7.26
N TRP A 212 1.91 16.72 -7.37
CA TRP A 212 0.99 16.70 -8.50
C TRP A 212 0.93 18.08 -9.13
N ASP A 213 1.24 18.14 -10.43
CA ASP A 213 1.35 19.37 -11.18
C ASP A 213 -0.08 19.80 -11.58
N ARG A 214 -0.53 20.98 -11.13
CA ARG A 214 -1.86 21.53 -11.41
C ARG A 214 -1.81 22.56 -12.53
N THR A 215 -2.89 22.64 -13.31
CA THR A 215 -2.95 23.57 -14.45
C THR A 215 -3.40 24.97 -14.02
N ASN A 216 -4.33 25.07 -13.06
CA ASN A 216 -5.02 26.32 -12.75
C ASN A 216 -4.72 26.86 -11.34
N GLN A 217 -4.00 26.13 -10.52
CA GLN A 217 -3.70 26.48 -9.13
C GLN A 217 -2.26 26.03 -8.80
N ASP A 218 -1.78 26.35 -7.60
CA ASP A 218 -0.48 25.87 -7.13
C ASP A 218 -0.44 24.34 -7.06
N ASP A 219 0.69 23.74 -7.35
CA ASP A 219 0.90 22.30 -7.32
C ASP A 219 0.57 21.71 -5.94
N VAL A 220 0.09 20.48 -5.91
CA VAL A 220 -0.09 19.72 -4.66
C VAL A 220 1.24 19.13 -4.26
N ASP A 221 1.79 19.55 -3.14
CA ASP A 221 3.02 19.02 -2.54
C ASP A 221 2.69 18.40 -1.18
N GLY A 222 2.83 17.08 -1.09
CA GLY A 222 2.41 16.36 0.09
C GLY A 222 3.35 15.24 0.51
N SER A 223 3.07 14.74 1.71
CA SER A 223 3.83 13.65 2.30
C SER A 223 2.97 12.80 3.22
N TYR A 224 3.37 11.55 3.42
CA TYR A 224 2.92 10.79 4.56
C TYR A 224 4.04 10.02 5.24
N TYR A 225 3.84 9.76 6.53
CA TYR A 225 4.76 9.02 7.38
C TYR A 225 3.94 8.05 8.22
N GLY A 226 4.39 6.81 8.31
CA GLY A 226 3.72 5.78 9.06
C GLY A 226 4.66 4.70 9.57
N ILE A 227 4.09 3.82 10.37
CA ILE A 227 4.70 2.57 10.78
C ILE A 227 3.85 1.45 10.20
N GLU A 228 4.48 0.58 9.43
CA GLU A 228 3.93 -0.68 8.93
C GLU A 228 4.45 -1.80 9.83
N ALA A 229 3.55 -2.66 10.32
CA ALA A 229 3.89 -3.79 11.17
C ALA A 229 3.25 -5.07 10.62
N TYR A 230 4.04 -6.11 10.39
CA TYR A 230 3.53 -7.45 10.08
C TYR A 230 3.01 -8.08 11.37
N LEU A 231 1.69 -8.21 11.45
CA LEU A 231 0.99 -8.85 12.58
C LEU A 231 1.16 -10.37 12.50
N THR A 232 0.97 -10.92 11.32
CA THR A 232 1.33 -12.29 10.90
C THR A 232 2.17 -12.21 9.63
N PRO A 233 2.80 -13.29 9.16
CA PRO A 233 3.56 -13.26 7.89
C PRO A 233 2.75 -12.74 6.70
N GLU A 234 1.44 -12.93 6.69
CA GLU A 234 0.53 -12.54 5.60
C GLU A 234 -0.20 -11.22 5.86
N THR A 235 -0.32 -10.77 7.11
CA THR A 235 -1.17 -9.64 7.48
C THR A 235 -0.35 -8.51 8.06
N LYS A 236 -0.47 -7.33 7.50
CA LYS A 236 0.20 -6.13 7.99
C LYS A 236 -0.77 -4.99 8.24
N LEU A 237 -0.47 -4.22 9.26
CA LEU A 237 -1.13 -2.99 9.63
C LEU A 237 -0.17 -1.82 9.44
N GLU A 238 -0.60 -0.79 8.74
CA GLU A 238 0.10 0.47 8.60
C GLU A 238 -0.74 1.57 9.26
N VAL A 239 -0.12 2.38 10.11
CA VAL A 239 -0.75 3.54 10.75
C VAL A 239 0.17 4.73 10.59
N GLY A 240 -0.39 5.87 10.20
CA GLY A 240 0.42 7.05 9.94
C GLY A 240 -0.37 8.34 9.84
N LYS A 241 0.33 9.35 9.38
CA LYS A 241 -0.20 10.68 9.11
C LYS A 241 0.15 11.09 7.70
N GLN A 242 -0.80 11.78 7.07
CA GLN A 242 -0.60 12.42 5.78
C GLN A 242 -0.96 13.89 5.88
N ASP A 243 -0.27 14.72 5.10
CA ASP A 243 -0.58 16.12 4.89
C ASP A 243 -0.11 16.58 3.52
N ASP A 244 -0.70 17.63 3.02
CA ASP A 244 -0.23 18.39 1.88
C ASP A 244 -0.49 19.89 2.09
N ASN A 245 -0.10 20.71 1.13
CA ASN A 245 -0.24 22.15 1.23
C ASN A 245 -1.70 22.65 1.15
N TYR A 246 -2.68 21.77 0.91
CA TYR A 246 -4.12 22.09 0.86
C TYR A 246 -4.92 21.44 1.97
N MET A 247 -4.41 20.34 2.55
CA MET A 247 -5.14 19.57 3.57
C MET A 247 -4.47 19.67 4.94
N ILE A 248 -5.31 19.72 5.98
CA ILE A 248 -4.85 19.59 7.36
C ILE A 248 -4.35 18.15 7.56
N ARG A 249 -3.27 18.01 8.35
CA ARG A 249 -2.71 16.71 8.73
C ARG A 249 -3.76 15.73 9.22
N GLU A 250 -3.86 14.60 8.54
CA GLU A 250 -4.82 13.54 8.81
C GLU A 250 -4.15 12.26 9.26
N THR A 251 -4.85 11.48 10.07
CA THR A 251 -4.41 10.15 10.49
C THR A 251 -5.10 9.10 9.63
N TYR A 252 -4.34 8.12 9.17
CA TYR A 252 -4.85 6.97 8.44
C TYR A 252 -4.44 5.66 9.08
N ALA A 253 -5.20 4.61 8.79
CA ALA A 253 -4.84 3.23 9.05
C ALA A 253 -5.12 2.39 7.80
N LYS A 254 -4.22 1.44 7.49
CA LYS A 254 -4.34 0.52 6.36
C LYS A 254 -4.06 -0.89 6.83
N LEU A 255 -5.01 -1.79 6.62
CA LEU A 255 -4.85 -3.22 6.83
C LEU A 255 -4.68 -3.89 5.48
N THR A 256 -3.65 -4.74 5.35
CA THR A 256 -3.38 -5.51 4.13
C THR A 256 -3.22 -6.97 4.51
N HIS A 257 -3.85 -7.85 3.72
CA HIS A 257 -3.65 -9.28 3.79
C HIS A 257 -3.15 -9.79 2.45
N SER A 258 -2.07 -10.58 2.47
CA SER A 258 -1.40 -11.13 1.29
C SER A 258 -1.71 -12.62 1.15
N PHE A 259 -1.91 -13.07 -0.08
CA PHE A 259 -2.12 -14.46 -0.46
C PHE A 259 -1.02 -14.87 -1.45
N GLY A 260 -0.45 -16.05 -1.28
CA GLY A 260 0.57 -16.57 -2.21
C GLY A 260 1.86 -16.99 -1.52
N ALA A 261 2.88 -17.30 -2.31
CA ALA A 261 4.11 -17.93 -1.87
C ALA A 261 5.06 -17.04 -1.02
N ASN A 262 4.73 -15.79 -0.77
CA ASN A 262 5.65 -14.78 -0.20
C ASN A 262 5.38 -14.46 1.28
N SER A 263 4.88 -15.42 2.05
CA SER A 263 4.55 -15.24 3.48
C SER A 263 5.74 -15.40 4.44
N ASP A 264 6.98 -15.30 3.96
CA ASP A 264 8.19 -15.44 4.80
C ASP A 264 8.60 -14.14 5.50
N HIS A 265 7.65 -13.28 5.84
CA HIS A 265 7.94 -12.07 6.60
C HIS A 265 8.04 -12.38 8.10
N ALA A 266 9.09 -11.86 8.75
CA ALA A 266 9.10 -11.81 10.21
C ALA A 266 7.82 -11.11 10.70
N SER A 267 7.18 -11.65 11.71
CA SER A 267 5.91 -11.15 12.21
C SER A 267 5.91 -10.96 13.72
N LEU A 268 5.01 -10.13 14.20
CA LEU A 268 4.80 -9.90 15.63
C LEU A 268 4.39 -11.16 16.36
N THR A 269 3.70 -12.10 15.68
CA THR A 269 3.29 -13.39 16.28
C THR A 269 4.45 -14.35 16.45
N ASP A 270 5.50 -14.27 15.61
CA ASP A 270 6.60 -15.24 15.60
C ASP A 270 7.82 -14.77 16.40
N SER A 271 8.11 -13.45 16.38
CA SER A 271 9.26 -12.91 17.09
C SER A 271 9.03 -11.47 17.56
N ALA A 272 9.18 -11.23 18.87
CA ALA A 272 8.92 -9.91 19.41
C ALA A 272 10.08 -8.93 19.16
N ILE A 273 11.31 -9.24 19.57
CA ILE A 273 12.48 -8.37 19.50
C ILE A 273 13.68 -9.20 19.06
N ALA A 274 14.39 -8.73 18.04
CA ALA A 274 15.61 -9.36 17.56
C ALA A 274 16.83 -8.97 18.41
N THR A 275 17.86 -9.79 18.39
CA THR A 275 19.14 -9.52 19.08
C THR A 275 20.05 -8.61 18.27
N VAL A 276 19.82 -8.49 16.96
CA VAL A 276 20.55 -7.61 16.02
C VAL A 276 19.65 -6.47 15.57
N ALA A 277 20.23 -5.30 15.37
CA ALA A 277 19.46 -4.09 15.03
C ALA A 277 18.77 -4.21 13.67
N TYR A 278 19.44 -4.76 12.67
CA TYR A 278 18.92 -4.91 11.31
C TYR A 278 19.21 -6.29 10.79
N GLN A 279 18.21 -6.88 10.13
CA GLN A 279 18.39 -8.09 9.34
C GLN A 279 18.91 -7.68 7.96
N ASP A 280 20.15 -8.02 7.67
CA ASP A 280 20.77 -7.79 6.36
C ASP A 280 21.21 -9.10 5.74
N GLY A 281 21.16 -9.17 4.41
CA GLY A 281 21.70 -10.29 3.65
C GLY A 281 20.75 -11.47 3.45
N GLU A 282 19.45 -11.32 3.70
CA GLU A 282 18.46 -12.33 3.29
C GLU A 282 18.38 -12.45 1.77
N ASN A 283 18.10 -13.67 1.31
CA ASN A 283 17.86 -13.94 -0.11
C ASN A 283 16.51 -13.30 -0.53
N MET A 284 16.57 -12.48 -1.58
CA MET A 284 15.42 -11.70 -2.03
C MET A 284 14.57 -12.40 -3.12
N LYS A 285 14.87 -13.65 -3.47
CA LYS A 285 14.12 -14.42 -4.51
C LYS A 285 12.62 -14.43 -4.25
N ASN A 286 12.23 -14.71 -3.01
CA ASN A 286 10.83 -14.78 -2.62
C ASN A 286 10.11 -13.42 -2.69
N LYS A 287 10.86 -12.31 -2.69
CA LYS A 287 10.33 -10.95 -2.78
C LYS A 287 10.24 -10.40 -4.20
N MET A 288 10.62 -11.21 -5.21
CA MET A 288 10.58 -10.82 -6.63
C MET A 288 9.17 -10.57 -7.16
N LEU A 289 8.13 -11.06 -6.49
CA LEU A 289 6.73 -10.86 -6.85
C LEU A 289 5.95 -10.01 -5.82
N ASN A 290 6.64 -9.32 -4.91
CA ASN A 290 6.02 -8.30 -4.10
C ASN A 290 5.48 -7.19 -5.02
N LYS A 291 4.36 -6.57 -4.62
CA LYS A 291 3.79 -5.49 -5.44
C LYS A 291 4.78 -4.35 -5.69
N VAL A 292 4.58 -3.64 -6.77
CA VAL A 292 5.19 -2.33 -7.02
C VAL A 292 4.49 -1.30 -6.11
N GLU A 293 5.27 -0.54 -5.35
CA GLU A 293 4.75 0.54 -4.53
C GLU A 293 4.61 1.81 -5.38
N ARG A 294 3.37 2.30 -5.50
CA ARG A 294 3.01 3.46 -6.32
C ARG A 294 1.65 4.03 -5.91
N SER A 295 1.28 5.19 -6.45
CA SER A 295 -0.08 5.71 -6.36
C SER A 295 -0.98 5.05 -7.40
N ASN A 296 -1.98 4.29 -6.94
CA ASN A 296 -2.94 3.58 -7.79
C ASN A 296 -4.19 4.41 -8.12
N LYS A 297 -4.52 5.39 -7.30
CA LYS A 297 -5.60 6.35 -7.54
C LYS A 297 -5.18 7.38 -8.59
N VAL A 298 -6.04 7.68 -9.56
CA VAL A 298 -5.85 8.80 -10.48
C VAL A 298 -6.15 10.09 -9.72
N VAL A 299 -5.16 10.97 -9.66
CA VAL A 299 -5.30 12.28 -9.01
C VAL A 299 -5.83 13.27 -10.02
N VAL A 300 -6.84 14.06 -9.64
CA VAL A 300 -7.51 15.01 -10.54
C VAL A 300 -7.57 16.42 -9.93
N GLU A 301 -7.58 17.42 -10.81
CA GLU A 301 -7.94 18.79 -10.48
C GLU A 301 -9.40 19.04 -10.87
N PHE A 302 -10.17 19.61 -9.95
CA PHE A 302 -11.54 20.07 -10.22
C PHE A 302 -11.53 21.53 -10.65
N GLY A 303 -12.30 21.88 -11.67
CA GLY A 303 -12.49 23.27 -12.10
C GLY A 303 -13.22 24.06 -11.01
N GLY A 304 -12.48 24.82 -10.22
CA GLY A 304 -13.01 25.77 -9.25
C GLY A 304 -12.69 25.51 -7.78
N ILE A 305 -12.60 24.27 -7.28
CA ILE A 305 -12.20 23.95 -5.89
C ILE A 305 -11.67 22.51 -5.83
N THR A 306 -10.59 22.32 -5.11
CA THR A 306 -9.73 21.14 -5.04
C THR A 306 -10.35 19.99 -4.25
N MET A 307 -10.10 18.75 -4.60
CA MET A 307 -9.19 17.86 -3.85
C MET A 307 -9.30 16.41 -4.29
N SER A 308 -8.23 15.83 -4.75
CA SER A 308 -8.08 14.38 -4.74
C SER A 308 -7.00 13.99 -3.74
N ARG A 309 -7.27 12.99 -2.93
CA ARG A 309 -6.30 12.43 -2.00
C ARG A 309 -5.43 11.41 -2.71
N THR A 310 -4.15 11.40 -2.37
CA THR A 310 -3.21 10.37 -2.82
C THR A 310 -3.22 9.19 -1.86
N ASP A 311 -3.14 7.98 -2.42
CA ASP A 311 -2.99 6.73 -1.65
C ASP A 311 -1.63 6.62 -0.98
#